data_4824bbce0a9012edbbe74e56559c1f64
#
_entry.id   4824bbce0a9012edbbe74e56559c1f64
#
_cell.length_a   1.000
_cell.length_b   1.000
_cell.length_c   1.000
_cell.angle_alpha   90.00
_cell.angle_beta   90.00
_cell.angle_gamma   90.00
#
_symmetry.space_group_name_H-M   'P 1'
#
loop_
_entity.id
_entity.type
_entity.pdbx_description
1 polymer ?
#
loop_
_entity_poly.entity_id
_entity_poly.type
_entity_poly.pdbx_seq_one_letter_code
_entity_poly.pdbx_strand_id
1 'polypeptide(L)'
;TSTLNLIRKKREKFNLIGVSTYEKTEQLKLISEEFNVKNVCFFKNDQGITFDESIKVMKGHQGLLELASLNCDIVVSGISGLAGLMPAYMALNNGNHIAIANKEPLVVAGKILIECSKKNNVKILPVDSEHNSIFQCFDNNLRENVSHITLTASGGPFLNRSLNSFKEITIEEALKHPNWEMGKKISIDRAN
;
A
#
# COMPACT_ATOMS: atom_id res chain seq x y z
N THR A 1 -1.20 -5.49 10.38
CA THR A 1 -0.64 -4.34 9.66
C THR A 1 -0.96 -3.03 10.36
N SER A 2 -0.26 -1.95 10.03
CA SER A 2 -0.48 -0.61 10.62
C SER A 2 -1.92 -0.12 10.43
N THR A 3 -2.51 -0.35 9.25
CA THR A 3 -3.91 -0.01 8.95
C THR A 3 -4.88 -0.73 9.89
N LEU A 4 -4.75 -2.04 10.08
CA LEU A 4 -5.62 -2.80 10.99
C LEU A 4 -5.46 -2.35 12.44
N ASN A 5 -4.24 -2.00 12.86
CA ASN A 5 -4.01 -1.47 14.21
C ASN A 5 -4.70 -0.11 14.41
N LEU A 6 -4.74 0.74 13.39
CA LEU A 6 -5.50 1.99 13.44
C LEU A 6 -7.02 1.72 13.56
N ILE A 7 -7.54 0.80 12.74
CA ILE A 7 -8.96 0.42 12.76
C ILE A 7 -9.33 -0.17 14.13
N ARG A 8 -8.50 -1.03 14.72
CA ARG A 8 -8.73 -1.58 16.08
C ARG A 8 -8.88 -0.49 17.14
N LYS A 9 -8.04 0.57 17.06
CA LYS A 9 -8.07 1.68 18.02
C LYS A 9 -9.26 2.61 17.83
N LYS A 10 -9.90 2.58 16.66
CA LYS A 10 -10.98 3.53 16.28
C LYS A 10 -12.11 2.82 15.54
N ARG A 11 -12.57 1.69 16.09
CA ARG A 11 -13.63 0.85 15.47
C ARG A 11 -14.92 1.61 15.19
N GLU A 12 -15.25 2.58 16.01
CA GLU A 12 -16.42 3.42 15.84
C GLU A 12 -16.38 4.34 14.60
N LYS A 13 -15.17 4.55 14.03
CA LYS A 13 -14.96 5.43 12.87
C LYS A 13 -14.79 4.67 11.56
N PHE A 14 -14.54 3.37 11.63
CA PHE A 14 -14.18 2.58 10.45
C PHE A 14 -15.00 1.30 10.36
N ASN A 15 -15.51 1.04 9.16
CA ASN A 15 -16.11 -0.23 8.79
C ASN A 15 -15.22 -0.90 7.73
N LEU A 16 -14.70 -2.09 8.03
CA LEU A 16 -13.82 -2.82 7.13
C LEU A 16 -14.64 -3.66 6.14
N ILE A 17 -14.77 -3.19 4.90
CA ILE A 17 -15.62 -3.79 3.86
C ILE A 17 -15.00 -5.07 3.29
N GLY A 18 -13.68 -5.08 3.12
CA GLY A 18 -12.99 -6.21 2.51
C GLY A 18 -11.50 -6.24 2.82
N VAL A 19 -10.90 -7.42 2.73
CA VAL A 19 -9.47 -7.65 2.96
C VAL A 19 -8.91 -8.66 1.98
N SER A 20 -7.63 -8.49 1.63
CA SER A 20 -6.93 -9.43 0.76
C SER A 20 -5.56 -9.84 1.29
N THR A 21 -5.13 -11.01 0.88
CA THR A 21 -3.77 -11.51 1.07
C THR A 21 -3.30 -12.28 -0.16
N TYR A 22 -1.99 -12.43 -0.32
CA TYR A 22 -1.47 -13.33 -1.35
C TYR A 22 -1.61 -14.80 -0.92
N GLU A 23 -1.09 -15.18 0.27
CA GLU A 23 -1.04 -16.57 0.73
C GLU A 23 -1.36 -16.78 2.21
N LYS A 24 -1.43 -15.72 3.03
CA LYS A 24 -1.66 -15.83 4.47
C LYS A 24 -3.15 -16.00 4.79
N THR A 25 -3.73 -17.11 4.31
CA THR A 25 -5.18 -17.37 4.38
C THR A 25 -5.68 -17.59 5.81
N GLU A 26 -4.89 -18.21 6.68
CA GLU A 26 -5.24 -18.32 8.10
C GLU A 26 -5.36 -16.95 8.77
N GLN A 27 -4.35 -16.09 8.55
CA GLN A 27 -4.41 -14.72 9.08
C GLN A 27 -5.58 -13.92 8.47
N LEU A 28 -5.88 -14.14 7.19
CA LEU A 28 -7.04 -13.52 6.53
C LEU A 28 -8.35 -13.93 7.22
N LYS A 29 -8.50 -15.22 7.55
CA LYS A 29 -9.66 -15.75 8.27
C LYS A 29 -9.82 -15.08 9.64
N LEU A 30 -8.76 -15.05 10.45
CA LEU A 30 -8.77 -14.39 11.76
C LEU A 30 -9.17 -12.91 11.66
N ILE A 31 -8.68 -12.19 10.65
CA ILE A 31 -9.03 -10.79 10.40
C ILE A 31 -10.52 -10.68 10.01
N SER A 32 -11.01 -11.55 9.16
CA SER A 32 -12.42 -11.52 8.73
C SER A 32 -13.37 -11.77 9.91
N GLU A 33 -13.04 -12.66 10.80
CA GLU A 33 -13.77 -12.93 12.05
C GLU A 33 -13.69 -11.74 13.02
N GLU A 34 -12.48 -11.23 13.26
CA GLU A 34 -12.25 -10.11 14.20
C GLU A 34 -13.05 -8.84 13.82
N PHE A 35 -13.13 -8.53 12.53
CA PHE A 35 -13.76 -7.31 12.00
C PHE A 35 -15.12 -7.55 11.38
N ASN A 36 -15.64 -8.79 11.41
CA ASN A 36 -16.87 -9.20 10.74
C ASN A 36 -16.90 -8.85 9.24
N VAL A 37 -15.75 -9.04 8.56
CA VAL A 37 -15.60 -8.72 7.13
C VAL A 37 -16.31 -9.75 6.27
N LYS A 38 -17.12 -9.28 5.34
CA LYS A 38 -17.91 -10.15 4.45
C LYS A 38 -17.27 -10.41 3.09
N ASN A 39 -16.17 -9.73 2.76
CA ASN A 39 -15.51 -9.87 1.47
C ASN A 39 -14.02 -10.15 1.67
N VAL A 40 -13.55 -11.31 1.24
CA VAL A 40 -12.13 -11.69 1.35
C VAL A 40 -11.59 -12.11 0.00
N CYS A 41 -10.30 -11.82 -0.24
CA CYS A 41 -9.62 -12.26 -1.46
C CYS A 41 -8.24 -12.83 -1.14
N PHE A 42 -7.89 -13.93 -1.79
CA PHE A 42 -6.56 -14.53 -1.72
C PHE A 42 -6.14 -15.16 -3.05
N PHE A 43 -4.84 -15.31 -3.25
CA PHE A 43 -4.28 -15.97 -4.43
C PHE A 43 -3.98 -17.44 -4.18
N LYS A 44 -3.37 -17.75 -3.03
CA LYS A 44 -3.03 -19.11 -2.63
C LYS A 44 -3.72 -19.49 -1.33
N ASN A 45 -4.15 -20.72 -1.24
CA ASN A 45 -4.71 -21.32 -0.03
C ASN A 45 -4.06 -22.70 0.19
N ASP A 46 -2.76 -22.69 0.51
CA ASP A 46 -1.97 -23.90 0.67
C ASP A 46 -2.37 -24.73 1.90
N GLN A 47 -3.11 -24.11 2.83
CA GLN A 47 -3.56 -24.73 4.07
C GLN A 47 -5.01 -25.27 4.02
N GLY A 48 -5.69 -25.13 2.88
CA GLY A 48 -7.08 -25.59 2.73
C GLY A 48 -8.08 -24.86 3.66
N ILE A 49 -7.79 -23.63 4.07
CA ILE A 49 -8.63 -22.85 4.97
C ILE A 49 -10.00 -22.60 4.32
N THR A 50 -11.05 -22.85 5.09
CA THR A 50 -12.44 -22.57 4.70
C THR A 50 -12.96 -21.36 5.46
N PHE A 51 -13.84 -20.59 4.82
CA PHE A 51 -14.52 -19.44 5.38
C PHE A 51 -16.00 -19.77 5.62
N ASP A 52 -16.64 -19.04 6.51
CA ASP A 52 -18.08 -19.11 6.74
C ASP A 52 -18.86 -18.83 5.44
N GLU A 53 -20.01 -19.48 5.25
CA GLU A 53 -20.84 -19.33 4.05
C GLU A 53 -21.36 -17.90 3.81
N SER A 54 -21.44 -17.09 4.88
CA SER A 54 -21.81 -15.67 4.80
C SER A 54 -20.70 -14.77 4.24
N ILE A 55 -19.47 -15.31 4.06
CA ILE A 55 -18.32 -14.56 3.57
C ILE A 55 -18.16 -14.81 2.08
N LYS A 56 -18.19 -13.74 1.29
CA LYS A 56 -17.88 -13.80 -0.14
C LYS A 56 -16.38 -13.97 -0.33
N VAL A 57 -16.00 -15.14 -0.81
CA VAL A 57 -14.62 -15.51 -1.09
C VAL A 57 -14.29 -15.28 -2.57
N MET A 58 -13.38 -14.35 -2.81
CA MET A 58 -12.84 -14.03 -4.13
C MET A 58 -11.43 -14.63 -4.28
N LYS A 59 -11.03 -15.02 -5.49
CA LYS A 59 -9.75 -15.71 -5.70
C LYS A 59 -8.97 -15.11 -6.87
N GLY A 60 -7.65 -15.11 -6.71
CA GLY A 60 -6.71 -14.74 -7.75
C GLY A 60 -6.84 -13.28 -8.21
N HIS A 61 -6.31 -13.01 -9.40
CA HIS A 61 -6.25 -11.66 -9.94
C HIS A 61 -7.64 -11.04 -10.15
N GLN A 62 -8.55 -11.78 -10.79
CA GLN A 62 -9.91 -11.29 -11.04
C GLN A 62 -10.66 -10.98 -9.73
N GLY A 63 -10.53 -11.86 -8.72
CA GLY A 63 -11.12 -11.62 -7.40
C GLY A 63 -10.55 -10.38 -6.70
N LEU A 64 -9.27 -10.09 -6.90
CA LEU A 64 -8.67 -8.88 -6.35
C LEU A 64 -9.19 -7.61 -7.03
N LEU A 65 -9.42 -7.63 -8.35
CA LEU A 65 -10.04 -6.52 -9.07
C LEU A 65 -11.48 -6.30 -8.63
N GLU A 66 -12.23 -7.37 -8.43
CA GLU A 66 -13.60 -7.33 -7.89
C GLU A 66 -13.61 -6.73 -6.48
N LEU A 67 -12.73 -7.18 -5.59
CA LEU A 67 -12.60 -6.63 -4.24
C LEU A 67 -12.28 -5.13 -4.26
N ALA A 68 -11.34 -4.70 -5.11
CA ALA A 68 -10.96 -3.29 -5.24
C ALA A 68 -12.07 -2.41 -5.82
N SER A 69 -13.05 -3.01 -6.50
CA SER A 69 -14.21 -2.34 -7.09
C SER A 69 -15.42 -2.29 -6.15
N LEU A 70 -15.35 -2.85 -4.96
CA LEU A 70 -16.44 -2.73 -3.99
C LEU A 70 -16.64 -1.26 -3.61
N ASN A 71 -17.89 -0.87 -3.42
CA ASN A 71 -18.21 0.49 -3.00
C ASN A 71 -17.75 0.72 -1.54
N CYS A 72 -16.84 1.66 -1.38
CA CYS A 72 -16.32 2.09 -0.06
C CYS A 72 -15.74 3.51 -0.18
N ASP A 73 -15.49 4.15 0.95
CA ASP A 73 -14.90 5.49 0.96
C ASP A 73 -13.42 5.46 0.54
N ILE A 74 -12.65 4.48 1.03
CA ILE A 74 -11.20 4.41 0.82
C ILE A 74 -10.72 2.98 0.63
N VAL A 75 -9.98 2.74 -0.43
CA VAL A 75 -9.20 1.52 -0.65
C VAL A 75 -7.76 1.76 -0.21
N VAL A 76 -7.25 0.95 0.73
CA VAL A 76 -5.83 0.99 1.12
C VAL A 76 -5.03 0.02 0.25
N SER A 77 -4.21 0.55 -0.63
CA SER A 77 -3.34 -0.24 -1.53
C SER A 77 -1.94 -0.41 -0.93
N GLY A 78 -1.71 -1.58 -0.35
CA GLY A 78 -0.41 -2.00 0.20
C GLY A 78 0.24 -3.15 -0.57
N ILE A 79 -0.14 -3.37 -1.83
CA ILE A 79 0.37 -4.44 -2.68
C ILE A 79 1.70 -4.01 -3.30
N SER A 80 2.77 -4.74 -3.02
CA SER A 80 4.11 -4.42 -3.52
C SER A 80 4.23 -4.59 -5.04
N GLY A 81 4.98 -3.71 -5.68
CA GLY A 81 5.28 -3.76 -7.11
C GLY A 81 4.08 -3.45 -8.00
N LEU A 82 4.17 -3.87 -9.27
CA LEU A 82 3.16 -3.58 -10.28
C LEU A 82 1.83 -4.34 -10.10
N ALA A 83 1.80 -5.38 -9.28
CA ALA A 83 0.57 -6.12 -8.98
C ALA A 83 -0.52 -5.23 -8.35
N GLY A 84 -0.12 -4.11 -7.72
CA GLY A 84 -1.04 -3.12 -7.18
C GLY A 84 -1.63 -2.15 -8.20
N LEU A 85 -1.15 -2.11 -9.46
CA LEU A 85 -1.58 -1.12 -10.46
C LEU A 85 -3.05 -1.28 -10.84
N MET A 86 -3.44 -2.46 -11.30
CA MET A 86 -4.83 -2.69 -11.74
C MET A 86 -5.85 -2.56 -10.61
N PRO A 87 -5.61 -3.10 -9.40
CA PRO A 87 -6.48 -2.85 -8.26
C PRO A 87 -6.62 -1.35 -7.93
N ALA A 88 -5.53 -0.58 -8.00
CA ALA A 88 -5.56 0.87 -7.78
C ALA A 88 -6.42 1.58 -8.84
N TYR A 89 -6.25 1.24 -10.11
CA TYR A 89 -7.07 1.77 -11.20
C TYR A 89 -8.55 1.43 -11.02
N MET A 90 -8.87 0.16 -10.69
CA MET A 90 -10.25 -0.28 -10.47
C MET A 90 -10.92 0.45 -9.31
N ALA A 91 -10.21 0.67 -8.21
CA ALA A 91 -10.72 1.45 -7.08
C ALA A 91 -11.08 2.88 -7.51
N LEU A 92 -10.17 3.58 -8.18
CA LEU A 92 -10.39 4.94 -8.67
C LEU A 92 -11.53 5.02 -9.70
N ASN A 93 -11.58 4.05 -10.63
CA ASN A 93 -12.59 3.99 -11.67
C ASN A 93 -14.00 3.72 -11.11
N ASN A 94 -14.06 3.04 -9.98
CA ASN A 94 -15.32 2.76 -9.26
C ASN A 94 -15.74 3.88 -8.29
N GLY A 95 -15.04 5.00 -8.27
CA GLY A 95 -15.39 6.14 -7.42
C GLY A 95 -14.89 6.04 -5.98
N ASN A 96 -13.93 5.17 -5.69
CA ASN A 96 -13.32 5.06 -4.37
C ASN A 96 -12.08 5.93 -4.25
N HIS A 97 -11.88 6.60 -3.13
CA HIS A 97 -10.57 7.18 -2.81
C HIS A 97 -9.54 6.07 -2.62
N ILE A 98 -8.28 6.35 -2.91
CA ILE A 98 -7.20 5.39 -2.68
C ILE A 98 -6.14 5.95 -1.74
N ALA A 99 -5.77 5.18 -0.73
CA ALA A 99 -4.59 5.41 0.12
C ALA A 99 -3.48 4.48 -0.37
N ILE A 100 -2.49 5.03 -1.08
CA ILE A 100 -1.47 4.25 -1.78
C ILE A 100 -0.15 4.23 -1.01
N ALA A 101 0.28 3.02 -0.61
CA ALA A 101 1.50 2.80 0.16
C ALA A 101 2.70 2.39 -0.72
N ASN A 102 2.45 1.91 -1.94
CA ASN A 102 3.48 1.56 -2.90
C ASN A 102 3.51 2.54 -4.07
N LYS A 103 4.68 2.97 -4.47
CA LYS A 103 4.90 4.02 -5.48
C LYS A 103 4.95 3.50 -6.91
N GLU A 104 5.19 2.22 -7.13
CA GLU A 104 5.40 1.64 -8.44
C GLU A 104 4.23 1.89 -9.43
N PRO A 105 2.96 1.77 -9.04
CA PRO A 105 1.83 2.14 -9.88
C PRO A 105 1.86 3.60 -10.36
N LEU A 106 2.28 4.52 -9.47
CA LEU A 106 2.38 5.93 -9.82
C LEU A 106 3.58 6.24 -10.73
N VAL A 107 4.68 5.52 -10.57
CA VAL A 107 5.85 5.65 -11.46
C VAL A 107 5.52 5.19 -12.88
N VAL A 108 4.82 4.07 -13.02
CA VAL A 108 4.54 3.44 -14.32
C VAL A 108 3.33 4.06 -15.02
N ALA A 109 2.29 4.36 -14.29
CA ALA A 109 1.00 4.79 -14.84
C ALA A 109 0.39 6.01 -14.11
N GLY A 110 1.23 6.85 -13.50
CA GLY A 110 0.75 7.98 -12.68
C GLY A 110 -0.17 8.92 -13.44
N LYS A 111 0.13 9.24 -14.70
CA LYS A 111 -0.74 10.08 -15.54
C LYS A 111 -2.14 9.47 -15.66
N ILE A 112 -2.25 8.17 -15.97
CA ILE A 112 -3.51 7.46 -16.13
C ILE A 112 -4.29 7.44 -14.81
N LEU A 113 -3.62 7.14 -13.69
CA LEU A 113 -4.27 7.10 -12.37
C LEU A 113 -4.77 8.48 -11.94
N ILE A 114 -3.98 9.53 -12.18
CA ILE A 114 -4.36 10.91 -11.86
C ILE A 114 -5.54 11.38 -12.75
N GLU A 115 -5.53 11.07 -14.03
CA GLU A 115 -6.66 11.37 -14.93
C GLU A 115 -7.92 10.63 -14.50
N CYS A 116 -7.81 9.34 -14.14
CA CYS A 116 -8.91 8.55 -13.62
C CYS A 116 -9.48 9.13 -12.32
N SER A 117 -8.61 9.54 -11.38
CA SER A 117 -9.02 10.13 -10.12
C SER A 117 -9.78 11.46 -10.32
N LYS A 118 -9.28 12.31 -11.24
CA LYS A 118 -9.94 13.57 -11.59
C LYS A 118 -11.31 13.35 -12.24
N LYS A 119 -11.38 12.42 -13.20
CA LYS A 119 -12.63 12.07 -13.91
C LYS A 119 -13.72 11.61 -12.94
N ASN A 120 -13.37 10.83 -11.94
CA ASN A 120 -14.31 10.26 -10.97
C ASN A 120 -14.43 11.10 -9.68
N ASN A 121 -13.78 12.27 -9.62
CA ASN A 121 -13.76 13.16 -8.45
C ASN A 121 -13.33 12.47 -7.14
N VAL A 122 -12.33 11.60 -7.23
CA VAL A 122 -11.76 10.87 -6.09
C VAL A 122 -10.29 11.26 -5.87
N LYS A 123 -9.75 10.94 -4.69
CA LYS A 123 -8.41 11.36 -4.27
C LYS A 123 -7.44 10.18 -4.27
N ILE A 124 -6.20 10.45 -4.66
CA ILE A 124 -5.04 9.59 -4.40
C ILE A 124 -4.32 10.18 -3.18
N LEU A 125 -4.34 9.44 -2.07
CA LEU A 125 -3.74 9.84 -0.80
C LEU A 125 -2.42 9.09 -0.62
N PRO A 126 -1.28 9.75 -0.52
CA PRO A 126 0.00 9.07 -0.31
C PRO A 126 0.09 8.54 1.12
N VAL A 127 0.54 7.29 1.28
CA VAL A 127 0.85 6.65 2.57
C VAL A 127 2.35 6.40 2.71
N ASP A 128 3.08 6.35 1.60
CA ASP A 128 4.53 6.36 1.57
C ASP A 128 5.07 7.58 2.32
N SER A 129 6.09 7.39 3.17
CA SER A 129 6.51 8.42 4.14
C SER A 129 6.99 9.71 3.49
N GLU A 130 7.76 9.61 2.44
CA GLU A 130 8.38 10.75 1.75
C GLU A 130 7.32 11.60 1.05
N HIS A 131 6.41 10.96 0.32
CA HIS A 131 5.31 11.67 -0.35
C HIS A 131 4.28 12.19 0.65
N ASN A 132 3.99 11.43 1.70
CA ASN A 132 3.02 11.83 2.72
C ASN A 132 3.50 13.07 3.49
N SER A 133 4.79 13.17 3.80
CA SER A 133 5.33 14.36 4.48
C SER A 133 5.15 15.62 3.63
N ILE A 134 5.41 15.55 2.32
CA ILE A 134 5.16 16.66 1.41
C ILE A 134 3.66 16.97 1.35
N PHE A 135 2.82 15.94 1.20
CA PHE A 135 1.36 16.08 1.13
C PHE A 135 0.77 16.80 2.35
N GLN A 136 1.28 16.52 3.55
CA GLN A 136 0.81 17.16 4.79
C GLN A 136 1.28 18.61 4.93
N CYS A 137 2.49 18.94 4.42
CA CYS A 137 3.07 20.27 4.52
C CYS A 137 2.68 21.18 3.36
N PHE A 138 2.25 20.61 2.23
CA PHE A 138 2.02 21.36 1.01
C PHE A 138 0.59 21.92 0.97
N ASP A 139 0.44 23.24 1.01
CA ASP A 139 -0.82 23.92 0.78
C ASP A 139 -0.93 24.32 -0.70
N ASN A 140 -1.88 23.70 -1.42
CA ASN A 140 -2.13 24.02 -2.81
C ASN A 140 -2.58 25.47 -3.06
N ASN A 141 -3.18 26.12 -2.07
CA ASN A 141 -3.58 27.53 -2.15
C ASN A 141 -2.38 28.49 -2.07
N LEU A 142 -1.25 28.00 -1.55
CA LEU A 142 -0.01 28.77 -1.38
C LEU A 142 1.09 28.29 -2.33
N ARG A 143 0.74 27.61 -3.41
CA ARG A 143 1.69 27.00 -4.36
C ARG A 143 2.73 28.00 -4.89
N GLU A 144 2.32 29.24 -5.14
CA GLU A 144 3.20 30.30 -5.64
C GLU A 144 4.24 30.75 -4.62
N ASN A 145 4.02 30.46 -3.33
CA ASN A 145 4.93 30.80 -2.25
C ASN A 145 5.98 29.72 -1.97
N VAL A 146 5.92 28.58 -2.68
CA VAL A 146 6.86 27.48 -2.50
C VAL A 146 8.11 27.73 -3.34
N SER A 147 9.24 27.99 -2.68
CA SER A 147 10.52 28.21 -3.35
C SER A 147 11.19 26.91 -3.80
N HIS A 148 11.04 25.84 -3.03
CA HIS A 148 11.61 24.53 -3.34
C HIS A 148 10.91 23.42 -2.55
N ILE A 149 11.04 22.18 -3.03
CA ILE A 149 10.59 20.98 -2.33
C ILE A 149 11.81 20.09 -2.09
N THR A 150 12.03 19.70 -0.83
CA THR A 150 13.07 18.75 -0.46
C THR A 150 12.45 17.36 -0.27
N LEU A 151 12.83 16.43 -1.14
CA LEU A 151 12.46 15.01 -0.99
C LEU A 151 13.47 14.35 -0.05
N THR A 152 13.01 13.89 1.09
CA THR A 152 13.84 13.21 2.09
C THR A 152 14.05 11.72 1.70
N ALA A 153 15.09 11.11 2.27
CA ALA A 153 15.35 9.68 2.18
C ALA A 153 15.67 9.13 3.58
N SER A 154 15.46 7.83 3.77
CA SER A 154 15.61 7.20 5.09
C SER A 154 17.05 7.11 5.59
N GLY A 155 18.04 7.22 4.69
CA GLY A 155 19.42 6.96 5.01
C GLY A 155 19.67 5.47 5.34
N GLY A 156 19.94 4.67 4.30
CA GLY A 156 20.19 3.24 4.44
C GLY A 156 21.55 2.90 5.08
N PRO A 157 21.94 1.62 5.09
CA PRO A 157 23.18 1.15 5.71
C PRO A 157 24.46 1.75 5.11
N PHE A 158 24.36 2.34 3.93
CA PHE A 158 25.52 2.87 3.19
C PHE A 158 25.64 4.39 3.20
N LEU A 159 24.73 5.10 3.87
CA LEU A 159 24.72 6.57 3.91
C LEU A 159 26.07 7.21 4.26
N ASN A 160 26.78 6.62 5.21
CA ASN A 160 28.08 7.14 5.69
C ASN A 160 29.27 6.33 5.15
N ARG A 161 29.06 5.42 4.19
CA ARG A 161 30.10 4.57 3.63
C ARG A 161 30.80 5.27 2.48
N SER A 162 32.13 5.14 2.39
CA SER A 162 32.88 5.71 1.27
C SER A 162 32.53 5.03 -0.04
N LEU A 163 32.44 5.80 -1.13
CA LEU A 163 32.14 5.25 -2.46
C LEU A 163 33.11 4.16 -2.92
N ASN A 164 34.39 4.27 -2.53
CA ASN A 164 35.43 3.30 -2.88
C ASN A 164 35.15 1.90 -2.31
N SER A 165 34.46 1.83 -1.15
CA SER A 165 34.11 0.57 -0.50
C SER A 165 32.82 -0.06 -1.02
N PHE A 166 32.11 0.55 -1.97
CA PHE A 166 30.85 0.02 -2.52
C PHE A 166 31.02 -1.30 -3.26
N LYS A 167 32.24 -1.56 -3.80
CA LYS A 167 32.58 -2.82 -4.47
C LYS A 167 32.57 -4.04 -3.54
N GLU A 168 32.66 -3.79 -2.22
CA GLU A 168 32.72 -4.81 -1.17
C GLU A 168 31.39 -5.05 -0.47
N ILE A 169 30.32 -4.33 -0.90
CA ILE A 169 28.98 -4.45 -0.31
C ILE A 169 28.44 -5.87 -0.55
N THR A 170 27.98 -6.49 0.53
CA THR A 170 27.30 -7.79 0.48
C THR A 170 25.78 -7.63 0.47
N ILE A 171 25.08 -8.70 0.06
CA ILE A 171 23.60 -8.75 0.09
C ILE A 171 23.09 -8.63 1.52
N GLU A 172 23.78 -9.26 2.47
CA GLU A 172 23.43 -9.25 3.88
C GLU A 172 23.49 -7.84 4.47
N GLU A 173 24.51 -7.06 4.12
CA GLU A 173 24.62 -5.66 4.52
C GLU A 173 23.48 -4.81 3.92
N ALA A 174 23.14 -5.01 2.64
CA ALA A 174 22.07 -4.28 1.97
C ALA A 174 20.68 -4.60 2.55
N LEU A 175 20.50 -5.80 3.08
CA LEU A 175 19.24 -6.21 3.72
C LEU A 175 19.09 -5.73 5.16
N LYS A 176 20.15 -5.18 5.78
CA LYS A 176 20.16 -4.76 7.18
C LYS A 176 20.02 -3.23 7.31
N HIS A 177 18.80 -2.75 7.37
CA HIS A 177 18.57 -1.32 7.61
C HIS A 177 18.97 -0.93 9.04
N PRO A 178 19.69 0.20 9.28
CA PRO A 178 20.20 0.56 10.59
C PRO A 178 19.12 0.85 11.64
N ASN A 179 17.94 1.33 11.21
CA ASN A 179 16.90 1.84 12.11
C ASN A 179 15.59 1.03 12.08
N TRP A 180 15.32 0.26 11.02
CA TRP A 180 14.04 -0.39 10.85
C TRP A 180 14.16 -1.83 10.37
N GLU A 181 13.33 -2.69 10.92
CA GLU A 181 13.12 -4.03 10.41
C GLU A 181 12.03 -4.00 9.33
N MET A 182 12.39 -4.34 8.10
CA MET A 182 11.52 -4.24 6.92
C MET A 182 11.62 -5.54 6.09
N GLY A 183 10.64 -5.75 5.22
CA GLY A 183 10.72 -6.83 4.22
C GLY A 183 11.92 -6.65 3.29
N LYS A 184 12.48 -7.75 2.78
CA LYS A 184 13.71 -7.77 1.96
C LYS A 184 13.67 -6.77 0.79
N LYS A 185 12.57 -6.74 0.04
CA LYS A 185 12.41 -5.81 -1.11
C LYS A 185 12.53 -4.35 -0.68
N ILE A 186 11.86 -3.97 0.41
CA ILE A 186 11.88 -2.59 0.93
C ILE A 186 13.27 -2.23 1.47
N SER A 187 13.96 -3.18 2.13
CA SER A 187 15.31 -2.98 2.64
C SER A 187 16.30 -2.70 1.51
N ILE A 188 16.22 -3.46 0.40
CA ILE A 188 17.06 -3.22 -0.78
C ILE A 188 16.76 -1.86 -1.42
N ASP A 189 15.49 -1.51 -1.60
CA ASP A 189 15.11 -0.22 -2.19
C ASP A 189 15.63 0.98 -1.37
N ARG A 190 15.92 0.77 -0.10
CA ARG A 190 16.39 1.80 0.85
C ARG A 190 17.83 1.58 1.32
N ALA A 191 18.58 0.75 0.64
CA ALA A 191 19.97 0.45 0.97
C ALA A 191 20.95 1.51 0.42
N ASN A 192 20.71 2.79 0.71
CA ASN A 192 21.52 3.93 0.24
C ASN A 192 22.26 4.61 1.38
#